data_153e8efcfb6151cffad3902c0615b6c0
#
_entry.id   153e8efcfb6151cffad3902c0615b6c0
#
_cell.length_a   1.000
_cell.length_b   1.000
_cell.length_c   1.000
_cell.angle_alpha   90.00
_cell.angle_beta   90.00
_cell.angle_gamma   90.00
#
_symmetry.space_group_name_H-M   'P 1'
#
loop_
_entity.id
_entity.type
_entity.pdbx_description
1 polymer ?
#
loop_
_entity_poly.entity_id
_entity_poly.type
_entity_poly.pdbx_seq_one_letter_code
_entity_poly.pdbx_strand_id
1 'polypeptide(L)'
;MSTQDHKQRAGWLPEQDDLESWLQRLEEKDRDRGSDAPLHPAVERLRQLVESDATVRMYMTRMIEQVPLAKPYSRRHLHSVDQLLRLINRVITTAPEFSEASMVMTPMAGLLDWTMGTPAGFAFYRDPRVNEVLKDILNAWCEYLDSPDSLSVLNDSPAGWKGDTAQEVVGMDQFVHDPAHEHWGFTSWNDFFTRHFAEGRRPVAGPADDRVIASVCESTPYKLSTGVRRRDEFWVKGQPYSLEDLLAHDADVDEFVGGTVYQAFLSATNYHRWHSPVSGTVRRAFVQPGTYFSEADTEGKKSIEPPESQGYLAHMATRAIILIDADNPAIGLIAVVLVGMNEVSSCVVDPHVTPGHHLEKGEELGYFQYGGSTECVVFRPDVIESIALQAVPRPGAVPMKVRSHLATAVR
;
A
#
# COMPACT_ATOMS: atom_id res chain seq x y z
N MET A 1 7.60 -20.96 23.91
CA MET A 1 7.13 -20.47 22.60
C MET A 1 8.38 -20.07 21.85
N SER A 2 8.67 -20.75 20.73
CA SER A 2 9.95 -20.61 20.04
C SER A 2 9.97 -19.31 19.21
N THR A 3 11.16 -18.75 19.03
CA THR A 3 11.45 -17.58 18.18
C THR A 3 10.93 -17.72 16.73
N GLN A 4 10.62 -18.93 16.28
CA GLN A 4 10.01 -19.19 14.96
C GLN A 4 8.52 -18.81 14.89
N ASP A 5 7.78 -18.84 16.00
CA ASP A 5 6.36 -18.45 16.04
C ASP A 5 6.16 -16.93 15.87
N HIS A 6 7.16 -16.11 16.24
CA HIS A 6 7.10 -14.66 16.05
C HIS A 6 7.38 -14.25 14.60
N LYS A 7 8.28 -14.94 13.90
CA LYS A 7 8.58 -14.67 12.47
C LYS A 7 7.40 -14.98 11.51
N GLN A 8 6.50 -15.89 11.91
CA GLN A 8 5.30 -16.22 11.10
C GLN A 8 4.11 -15.29 11.34
N ARG A 9 4.09 -14.53 12.44
CA ARG A 9 2.98 -13.62 12.80
C ARG A 9 3.19 -12.18 12.39
N ALA A 10 4.44 -11.78 12.18
CA ALA A 10 4.82 -10.40 11.89
C ALA A 10 5.27 -10.26 10.42
N GLY A 11 4.37 -10.48 9.49
CA GLY A 11 4.72 -10.41 8.06
C GLY A 11 5.31 -9.07 7.62
N TRP A 12 5.28 -8.03 8.48
CA TRP A 12 5.84 -6.73 8.18
C TRP A 12 6.05 -5.77 9.38
N LEU A 13 5.63 -6.08 10.58
CA LEU A 13 6.11 -5.34 11.76
C LEU A 13 7.57 -5.72 12.00
N PRO A 14 8.50 -4.75 12.11
CA PRO A 14 9.90 -5.02 12.43
C PRO A 14 10.01 -5.70 13.79
N GLU A 15 11.10 -6.42 14.00
CA GLU A 15 11.48 -6.72 15.35
C GLU A 15 11.59 -5.40 16.11
N GLN A 16 11.06 -5.35 17.32
CA GLN A 16 10.92 -4.12 18.11
C GLN A 16 12.25 -3.37 18.25
N ASP A 17 13.37 -4.10 18.38
CA ASP A 17 14.71 -3.52 18.52
C ASP A 17 15.14 -2.70 17.30
N ASP A 18 14.77 -3.14 16.10
CA ASP A 18 15.10 -2.42 14.85
C ASP A 18 14.26 -1.15 14.72
N LEU A 19 12.97 -1.22 15.03
CA LEU A 19 12.11 -0.04 15.03
C LEU A 19 12.54 0.97 16.11
N GLU A 20 12.82 0.51 17.33
CA GLU A 20 13.31 1.37 18.41
C GLU A 20 14.64 2.05 18.02
N SER A 21 15.56 1.31 17.42
CA SER A 21 16.85 1.84 16.96
C SER A 21 16.65 2.88 15.85
N TRP A 22 15.75 2.65 14.90
CA TRP A 22 15.42 3.60 13.85
C TRP A 22 14.78 4.87 14.42
N LEU A 23 13.81 4.72 15.33
CA LEU A 23 13.16 5.87 15.99
C LEU A 23 14.14 6.70 16.80
N GLN A 24 15.09 6.08 17.52
CA GLN A 24 16.16 6.79 18.22
C GLN A 24 17.01 7.62 17.27
N ARG A 25 17.42 7.06 16.13
CA ARG A 25 18.15 7.81 15.10
C ARG A 25 17.34 8.97 14.53
N LEU A 26 16.04 8.77 14.33
CA LEU A 26 15.12 9.82 13.84
C LEU A 26 15.03 10.97 14.85
N GLU A 27 14.89 10.66 16.16
CA GLU A 27 14.86 11.65 17.24
C GLU A 27 16.20 12.38 17.39
N GLU A 28 17.33 11.69 17.23
CA GLU A 28 18.66 12.33 17.25
C GLU A 28 18.81 13.32 16.10
N LYS A 29 18.43 12.91 14.90
CA LYS A 29 18.44 13.80 13.72
C LYS A 29 17.48 15.00 13.88
N ASP A 30 16.37 14.86 14.61
CA ASP A 30 15.47 15.97 14.94
C ASP A 30 16.10 16.94 15.95
N ARG A 31 16.72 16.41 17.00
CA ARG A 31 17.45 17.23 18.01
C ARG A 31 18.57 18.06 17.42
N ASP A 32 19.34 17.50 16.48
CA ASP A 32 20.46 18.18 15.82
C ASP A 32 20.00 19.38 14.96
N ARG A 33 18.76 19.36 14.45
CA ARG A 33 18.16 20.51 13.74
C ARG A 33 17.70 21.63 14.65
N GLY A 34 17.51 21.36 15.94
CA GLY A 34 16.96 22.28 16.91
C GLY A 34 15.43 22.33 16.90
N SER A 35 14.84 22.54 18.08
CA SER A 35 13.38 22.59 18.30
C SER A 35 12.66 23.71 17.53
N ASP A 36 13.39 24.71 17.06
CA ASP A 36 12.87 25.95 16.43
C ASP A 36 12.91 25.90 14.90
N ALA A 37 13.33 24.75 14.32
CA ALA A 37 13.30 24.59 12.86
C ALA A 37 11.86 24.70 12.33
N PRO A 38 11.61 25.48 11.27
CA PRO A 38 10.27 25.67 10.74
C PRO A 38 9.70 24.34 10.21
N LEU A 39 8.42 24.13 10.46
CA LEU A 39 7.67 23.01 9.87
C LEU A 39 7.43 23.27 8.38
N HIS A 40 7.41 22.20 7.60
CA HIS A 40 6.93 22.28 6.23
C HIS A 40 5.48 22.78 6.19
N PRO A 41 5.06 23.58 5.19
CA PRO A 41 3.70 24.15 5.15
C PRO A 41 2.57 23.13 5.29
N ALA A 42 2.75 21.90 4.76
CA ALA A 42 1.77 20.84 4.91
C ALA A 42 1.65 20.34 6.36
N VAL A 43 2.77 20.21 7.09
CA VAL A 43 2.79 19.82 8.51
C VAL A 43 2.27 20.97 9.39
N GLU A 44 2.59 22.20 9.02
CA GLU A 44 2.05 23.40 9.68
C GLU A 44 0.52 23.46 9.60
N ARG A 45 -0.09 23.04 8.48
CA ARG A 45 -1.55 22.92 8.37
C ARG A 45 -2.13 21.89 9.34
N LEU A 46 -1.43 20.77 9.57
CA LEU A 46 -1.85 19.80 10.58
C LEU A 46 -1.79 20.42 11.98
N ARG A 47 -0.74 21.17 12.29
CA ARG A 47 -0.63 21.92 13.55
C ARG A 47 -1.80 22.89 13.73
N GLN A 48 -2.10 23.69 12.72
CA GLN A 48 -3.22 24.65 12.75
C GLN A 48 -4.57 23.95 12.91
N LEU A 49 -4.81 22.81 12.26
CA LEU A 49 -6.03 22.04 12.44
C LEU A 49 -6.16 21.54 13.89
N VAL A 50 -5.09 21.03 14.47
CA VAL A 50 -5.06 20.57 15.88
C VAL A 50 -5.27 21.74 16.85
N GLU A 51 -4.70 22.90 16.59
CA GLU A 51 -4.85 24.08 17.44
C GLU A 51 -6.27 24.69 17.37
N SER A 52 -6.86 24.71 16.19
CA SER A 52 -8.15 25.36 15.95
C SER A 52 -9.35 24.47 16.27
N ASP A 53 -9.22 23.14 16.18
CA ASP A 53 -10.31 22.20 16.43
C ASP A 53 -10.09 21.38 17.71
N ALA A 54 -10.95 21.57 18.70
CA ALA A 54 -10.84 20.90 20.00
C ALA A 54 -11.01 19.38 19.91
N THR A 55 -11.83 18.89 18.97
CA THR A 55 -12.07 17.45 18.79
C THR A 55 -10.85 16.77 18.16
N VAL A 56 -10.29 17.37 17.11
CA VAL A 56 -9.07 16.86 16.47
C VAL A 56 -7.90 16.89 17.46
N ARG A 57 -7.75 18.00 18.22
CA ARG A 57 -6.73 18.09 19.27
C ARG A 57 -6.89 17.01 20.34
N MET A 58 -8.12 16.77 20.80
CA MET A 58 -8.41 15.73 21.78
C MET A 58 -8.01 14.35 21.24
N TYR A 59 -8.41 14.00 20.02
CA TYR A 59 -8.06 12.70 19.43
C TYR A 59 -6.55 12.54 19.24
N MET A 60 -5.86 13.54 18.71
CA MET A 60 -4.42 13.46 18.50
C MET A 60 -3.65 13.33 19.83
N THR A 61 -4.06 14.03 20.87
CA THR A 61 -3.47 13.87 22.20
C THR A 61 -3.76 12.49 22.79
N ARG A 62 -5.03 12.05 22.72
CA ARG A 62 -5.45 10.79 23.32
C ARG A 62 -4.86 9.57 22.62
N MET A 63 -4.71 9.58 21.30
CA MET A 63 -4.10 8.43 20.59
C MET A 63 -2.65 8.18 21.04
N ILE A 64 -1.89 9.24 21.35
CA ILE A 64 -0.54 9.10 21.91
C ILE A 64 -0.58 8.51 23.32
N GLU A 65 -1.50 8.99 24.17
CA GLU A 65 -1.66 8.52 25.55
C GLU A 65 -2.17 7.07 25.63
N GLN A 66 -2.98 6.64 24.68
CA GLN A 66 -3.62 5.33 24.63
C GLN A 66 -2.69 4.22 24.14
N VAL A 67 -1.52 4.54 23.56
CA VAL A 67 -0.54 3.51 23.17
C VAL A 67 -0.19 2.66 24.42
N PRO A 68 -0.39 1.32 24.38
CA PRO A 68 -0.14 0.46 25.51
C PRO A 68 1.35 0.44 25.92
N LEU A 69 1.63 0.44 27.22
CA LEU A 69 2.99 0.24 27.76
C LEU A 69 3.32 -1.25 27.98
N ALA A 70 2.50 -2.15 27.47
CA ALA A 70 2.67 -3.59 27.63
C ALA A 70 3.44 -4.19 26.44
N LYS A 71 4.20 -5.28 26.68
CA LYS A 71 4.85 -6.02 25.60
C LYS A 71 3.87 -6.32 24.43
N PRO A 72 4.30 -6.15 23.15
CA PRO A 72 5.67 -5.91 22.74
C PRO A 72 6.18 -4.48 22.97
N TYR A 73 5.36 -3.52 23.33
CA TYR A 73 5.65 -2.09 23.42
C TYR A 73 6.18 -1.72 24.81
N SER A 74 7.47 -1.90 25.05
CA SER A 74 8.09 -1.60 26.34
C SER A 74 8.30 -0.11 26.61
N ARG A 75 8.27 0.72 25.57
CA ARG A 75 8.45 2.19 25.63
C ARG A 75 7.48 2.90 24.71
N ARG A 76 7.04 4.10 25.12
CA ARG A 76 6.41 5.05 24.22
C ARG A 76 7.51 5.81 23.48
N HIS A 77 7.46 5.80 22.16
CA HIS A 77 8.32 6.63 21.30
C HIS A 77 7.72 8.02 21.07
N LEU A 78 6.39 8.17 21.18
CA LEU A 78 5.68 9.44 21.07
C LEU A 78 5.22 9.92 22.45
N HIS A 79 5.56 11.16 22.81
CA HIS A 79 5.25 11.75 24.11
C HIS A 79 4.39 12.99 24.01
N SER A 80 4.36 13.66 22.86
CA SER A 80 3.58 14.88 22.65
C SER A 80 3.20 15.09 21.18
N VAL A 81 2.18 15.90 20.96
CA VAL A 81 1.77 16.33 19.61
C VAL A 81 2.91 17.07 18.91
N ASP A 82 3.61 17.98 19.61
CA ASP A 82 4.72 18.74 19.02
C ASP A 82 5.87 17.82 18.57
N GLN A 83 6.22 16.81 19.37
CA GLN A 83 7.21 15.81 18.95
C GLN A 83 6.74 15.09 17.68
N LEU A 84 5.49 14.62 17.64
CA LEU A 84 4.93 13.92 16.48
C LEU A 84 5.01 14.80 15.23
N LEU A 85 4.61 16.06 15.31
CA LEU A 85 4.68 16.99 14.17
C LEU A 85 6.11 17.19 13.67
N ARG A 86 7.09 17.33 14.56
CA ARG A 86 8.50 17.44 14.17
C ARG A 86 9.01 16.16 13.51
N LEU A 87 8.66 14.98 14.03
CA LEU A 87 9.08 13.71 13.45
C LEU A 87 8.43 13.48 12.07
N ILE A 88 7.15 13.80 11.88
CA ILE A 88 6.50 13.83 10.56
C ILE A 88 7.28 14.76 9.61
N ASN A 89 7.58 15.98 10.07
CA ASN A 89 8.34 16.95 9.29
C ASN A 89 9.74 16.43 8.90
N ARG A 90 10.33 15.60 9.74
CA ARG A 90 11.63 14.98 9.45
C ARG A 90 11.49 13.88 8.40
N VAL A 91 10.47 13.02 8.53
CA VAL A 91 10.23 11.93 7.57
C VAL A 91 10.04 12.48 6.16
N ILE A 92 9.18 13.49 5.97
CA ILE A 92 8.87 14.03 4.63
C ILE A 92 10.04 14.78 3.95
N THR A 93 11.17 14.94 4.63
CA THR A 93 12.39 15.53 4.09
C THR A 93 13.53 14.50 3.98
N THR A 94 13.21 13.21 4.00
CA THR A 94 14.17 12.12 3.86
C THR A 94 13.59 11.02 2.97
N ALA A 95 14.46 10.30 2.27
CA ALA A 95 14.08 9.09 1.58
C ALA A 95 14.19 7.87 2.52
N PRO A 96 13.39 6.81 2.28
CA PRO A 96 13.42 5.59 3.08
C PRO A 96 14.75 4.85 2.96
N GLU A 97 15.35 4.50 4.09
CA GLU A 97 16.52 3.62 4.14
C GLU A 97 16.10 2.17 3.90
N PHE A 98 16.97 1.35 3.31
CA PHE A 98 16.75 -0.09 3.23
C PHE A 98 16.89 -0.72 4.62
N SER A 99 15.98 -1.66 4.92
CA SER A 99 16.07 -2.52 6.10
C SER A 99 15.34 -3.84 5.83
N GLU A 100 15.81 -4.94 6.39
CA GLU A 100 15.05 -6.19 6.42
C GLU A 100 13.79 -6.07 7.29
N ALA A 101 13.76 -5.08 8.18
CA ALA A 101 12.59 -4.67 8.94
C ALA A 101 11.69 -3.76 8.10
N SER A 102 10.61 -4.29 7.56
CA SER A 102 9.76 -3.60 6.58
C SER A 102 9.21 -2.24 7.02
N MET A 103 8.95 -2.04 8.32
CA MET A 103 8.45 -0.75 8.85
C MET A 103 9.50 0.37 8.81
N VAL A 104 10.79 0.05 8.78
CA VAL A 104 11.85 1.04 8.55
C VAL A 104 11.80 1.56 7.13
N MET A 105 11.45 0.68 6.18
CA MET A 105 11.23 1.06 4.78
C MET A 105 9.91 1.82 4.55
N THR A 106 9.01 1.84 5.53
CA THR A 106 7.77 2.61 5.53
C THR A 106 7.76 3.56 6.73
N PRO A 107 8.60 4.62 6.71
CA PRO A 107 8.91 5.40 7.90
C PRO A 107 7.73 6.18 8.48
N MET A 108 6.76 6.60 7.67
CA MET A 108 5.57 7.26 8.18
C MET A 108 4.66 6.25 8.90
N ALA A 109 4.46 5.06 8.34
CA ALA A 109 3.76 3.98 9.01
C ALA A 109 4.49 3.56 10.29
N GLY A 110 5.82 3.40 10.24
CA GLY A 110 6.64 3.10 11.42
C GLY A 110 6.51 4.11 12.56
N LEU A 111 6.27 5.37 12.22
CA LEU A 111 6.04 6.43 13.19
C LEU A 111 4.61 6.40 13.77
N LEU A 112 3.59 6.12 12.94
CA LEU A 112 2.17 6.30 13.26
C LEU A 112 1.46 5.03 13.69
N ASP A 113 1.96 3.85 13.31
CA ASP A 113 1.31 2.54 13.45
C ASP A 113 0.71 2.31 14.85
N TRP A 114 1.48 2.58 15.89
CA TRP A 114 1.07 2.35 17.29
C TRP A 114 -0.13 3.20 17.72
N THR A 115 -0.33 4.34 17.07
CA THR A 115 -1.47 5.21 17.35
C THR A 115 -2.71 4.82 16.56
N MET A 116 -2.52 4.15 15.40
CA MET A 116 -3.62 3.79 14.49
C MET A 116 -4.62 2.83 15.13
N GLY A 117 -4.12 1.79 15.83
CA GLY A 117 -4.93 0.79 16.53
C GLY A 117 -5.57 1.26 17.84
N THR A 118 -5.36 2.52 18.27
CA THR A 118 -6.00 3.05 19.47
C THR A 118 -7.42 3.56 19.19
N PRO A 119 -8.35 3.56 20.16
CA PRO A 119 -9.69 4.12 19.96
C PRO A 119 -9.70 5.57 19.47
N ALA A 120 -8.80 6.42 20.00
CA ALA A 120 -8.68 7.80 19.56
C ALA A 120 -8.04 7.92 18.17
N GLY A 121 -7.04 7.09 17.86
CA GLY A 121 -6.44 7.00 16.53
C GLY A 121 -7.42 6.51 15.48
N PHE A 122 -8.23 5.51 15.81
CA PHE A 122 -9.32 5.05 14.95
C PHE A 122 -10.28 6.19 14.56
N ALA A 123 -10.63 7.07 15.51
CA ALA A 123 -11.45 8.25 15.21
C ALA A 123 -10.67 9.32 14.42
N PHE A 124 -9.42 9.60 14.82
CA PHE A 124 -8.56 10.62 14.21
C PHE A 124 -8.28 10.33 12.73
N TYR A 125 -7.80 9.14 12.40
CA TYR A 125 -7.42 8.77 11.02
C TYR A 125 -8.63 8.54 10.09
N ARG A 126 -9.86 8.64 10.59
CA ARG A 126 -11.10 8.60 9.80
C ARG A 126 -11.76 9.97 9.65
N ASP A 127 -11.28 10.99 10.34
CA ASP A 127 -11.79 12.36 10.16
C ASP A 127 -11.42 12.87 8.76
N PRO A 128 -12.38 13.28 7.92
CA PRO A 128 -12.12 13.74 6.57
C PRO A 128 -11.16 14.93 6.50
N ARG A 129 -11.21 15.84 7.47
CA ARG A 129 -10.34 17.02 7.53
C ARG A 129 -8.90 16.62 7.83
N VAL A 130 -8.72 15.64 8.71
CA VAL A 130 -7.40 15.05 8.99
C VAL A 130 -6.85 14.37 7.74
N ASN A 131 -7.66 13.57 7.04
CA ASN A 131 -7.22 12.90 5.83
C ASN A 131 -6.87 13.86 4.69
N GLU A 132 -7.57 15.01 4.57
CA GLU A 132 -7.20 16.07 3.63
C GLU A 132 -5.78 16.59 3.90
N VAL A 133 -5.49 16.90 5.17
CA VAL A 133 -4.15 17.40 5.55
C VAL A 133 -3.08 16.31 5.45
N LEU A 134 -3.40 15.07 5.81
CA LEU A 134 -2.47 13.94 5.63
C LEU A 134 -2.13 13.71 4.15
N LYS A 135 -3.12 13.85 3.26
CA LYS A 135 -2.88 13.83 1.82
C LYS A 135 -1.86 14.89 1.40
N ASP A 136 -2.01 16.12 1.89
CA ASP A 136 -1.07 17.19 1.56
C ASP A 136 0.35 16.90 2.08
N ILE A 137 0.47 16.31 3.27
CA ILE A 137 1.75 15.88 3.85
C ILE A 137 2.40 14.80 2.98
N LEU A 138 1.62 13.80 2.57
CA LEU A 138 2.12 12.72 1.72
C LEU A 138 2.49 13.21 0.32
N ASN A 139 1.72 14.15 -0.25
CA ASN A 139 2.07 14.77 -1.53
C ASN A 139 3.37 15.56 -1.43
N ALA A 140 3.57 16.34 -0.35
CA ALA A 140 4.83 17.05 -0.11
C ALA A 140 6.02 16.08 0.01
N TRP A 141 5.82 14.92 0.63
CA TRP A 141 6.84 13.89 0.66
C TRP A 141 7.09 13.27 -0.71
N CYS A 142 6.03 13.02 -1.48
CA CYS A 142 6.14 12.53 -2.86
C CYS A 142 6.97 13.49 -3.73
N GLU A 143 6.74 14.81 -3.61
CA GLU A 143 7.57 15.84 -4.29
C GLU A 143 9.04 15.74 -3.91
N TYR A 144 9.35 15.53 -2.61
CA TYR A 144 10.72 15.27 -2.18
C TYR A 144 11.27 13.98 -2.79
N LEU A 145 10.49 12.89 -2.77
CA LEU A 145 10.90 11.59 -3.32
C LEU A 145 11.06 11.61 -4.85
N ASP A 146 10.46 12.55 -5.55
CA ASP A 146 10.64 12.81 -6.99
C ASP A 146 11.89 13.69 -7.27
N SER A 147 12.48 14.28 -6.24
CA SER A 147 13.65 15.14 -6.39
C SER A 147 14.98 14.36 -6.36
N PRO A 148 16.06 14.89 -6.95
CA PRO A 148 17.39 14.30 -6.84
C PRO A 148 17.92 14.21 -5.41
N ASP A 149 17.45 15.03 -4.48
CA ASP A 149 17.86 15.00 -3.06
C ASP A 149 17.49 13.67 -2.39
N SER A 150 16.51 12.95 -2.93
CA SER A 150 16.08 11.64 -2.45
C SER A 150 17.04 10.50 -2.82
N LEU A 151 18.00 10.72 -3.72
CA LEU A 151 18.95 9.69 -4.18
C LEU A 151 19.98 9.28 -3.13
N SER A 152 20.12 10.03 -2.05
CA SER A 152 21.12 9.78 -1.00
C SER A 152 21.07 8.36 -0.39
N VAL A 153 19.93 7.68 -0.47
CA VAL A 153 19.73 6.30 0.01
C VAL A 153 20.07 5.24 -1.04
N LEU A 154 20.28 5.62 -2.32
CA LEU A 154 20.76 4.73 -3.37
C LEU A 154 22.30 4.65 -3.34
N ASN A 155 22.83 4.06 -2.29
CA ASN A 155 24.26 3.90 -2.02
C ASN A 155 24.55 2.45 -1.56
N ASP A 156 25.86 2.09 -1.50
CA ASP A 156 26.33 0.73 -1.22
C ASP A 156 26.46 0.41 0.28
N SER A 157 25.97 1.30 1.19
CA SER A 157 25.97 1.02 2.63
C SER A 157 24.96 -0.08 3.01
N PRO A 158 25.07 -0.70 4.19
CA PRO A 158 24.10 -1.71 4.64
C PRO A 158 22.64 -1.22 4.71
N ALA A 159 22.43 0.08 4.94
CA ALA A 159 21.13 0.74 4.91
C ALA A 159 20.81 1.38 3.55
N GLY A 160 21.68 1.21 2.57
CA GLY A 160 21.51 1.71 1.21
C GLY A 160 20.87 0.67 0.30
N TRP A 161 20.10 1.12 -0.66
CA TRP A 161 19.41 0.24 -1.62
C TRP A 161 20.31 -0.41 -2.66
N LYS A 162 21.60 0.00 -2.73
CA LYS A 162 22.64 -0.63 -3.55
C LYS A 162 23.48 -1.62 -2.75
N GLY A 163 23.25 -1.80 -1.45
CA GLY A 163 23.89 -2.84 -0.64
C GLY A 163 23.52 -4.25 -1.12
N ASP A 164 24.40 -5.23 -0.90
CA ASP A 164 24.23 -6.60 -1.41
C ASP A 164 22.89 -7.23 -1.01
N THR A 165 22.50 -7.11 0.26
CA THR A 165 21.22 -7.64 0.75
C THR A 165 20.02 -6.97 0.07
N ALA A 166 20.07 -5.64 -0.11
CA ALA A 166 19.01 -4.91 -0.79
C ALA A 166 18.86 -5.34 -2.24
N GLN A 167 19.98 -5.52 -2.95
CA GLN A 167 19.97 -5.99 -4.34
C GLN A 167 19.38 -7.38 -4.47
N GLU A 168 19.70 -8.29 -3.54
CA GLU A 168 19.14 -9.65 -3.52
C GLU A 168 17.64 -9.64 -3.25
N VAL A 169 17.20 -8.88 -2.24
CA VAL A 169 15.78 -8.79 -1.86
C VAL A 169 14.93 -8.17 -2.96
N VAL A 170 15.42 -7.11 -3.59
CA VAL A 170 14.74 -6.41 -4.69
C VAL A 170 14.80 -7.19 -6.00
N GLY A 171 15.84 -8.04 -6.18
CA GLY A 171 16.11 -8.73 -7.45
C GLY A 171 16.48 -7.76 -8.56
N MET A 172 17.40 -6.83 -8.28
CA MET A 172 17.70 -5.68 -9.14
C MET A 172 18.16 -6.07 -10.54
N ASP A 173 18.76 -7.25 -10.73
CA ASP A 173 19.18 -7.83 -12.01
C ASP A 173 18.01 -8.02 -13.02
N GLN A 174 16.78 -7.96 -12.54
CA GLN A 174 15.57 -8.14 -13.37
C GLN A 174 15.05 -6.82 -13.94
N PHE A 175 15.55 -5.67 -13.45
CA PHE A 175 15.02 -4.36 -13.79
C PHE A 175 15.96 -3.59 -14.73
N VAL A 176 15.39 -2.61 -15.42
CA VAL A 176 16.18 -1.66 -16.22
C VAL A 176 16.99 -0.76 -15.28
N HIS A 177 18.30 -0.83 -15.39
CA HIS A 177 19.22 0.01 -14.64
C HIS A 177 20.59 0.02 -15.32
N ASP A 178 21.44 1.00 -14.98
CA ASP A 178 22.82 1.07 -15.47
C ASP A 178 23.82 0.95 -14.31
N PRO A 179 24.44 -0.23 -14.13
CA PRO A 179 25.39 -0.45 -13.03
C PRO A 179 26.62 0.45 -13.06
N ALA A 180 26.95 1.05 -14.20
CA ALA A 180 28.10 1.94 -14.37
C ALA A 180 27.83 3.39 -13.93
N HIS A 181 26.55 3.78 -13.83
CA HIS A 181 26.15 5.09 -13.38
C HIS A 181 25.96 5.16 -11.87
N GLU A 182 26.23 6.34 -11.31
CA GLU A 182 25.87 6.66 -9.95
C GLU A 182 24.33 6.46 -9.77
N HIS A 183 23.90 5.94 -8.64
CA HIS A 183 22.49 5.62 -8.36
C HIS A 183 21.81 4.76 -9.44
N TRP A 184 22.59 3.91 -10.19
CA TRP A 184 22.10 3.06 -11.28
C TRP A 184 21.38 3.80 -12.42
N GLY A 185 21.62 5.11 -12.56
CA GLY A 185 21.00 5.96 -13.56
C GLY A 185 19.59 6.45 -13.19
N PHE A 186 19.07 6.11 -12.01
CA PHE A 186 17.84 6.68 -11.51
C PHE A 186 18.00 8.15 -11.15
N THR A 187 16.96 8.93 -11.38
CA THR A 187 16.92 10.39 -11.18
C THR A 187 16.33 10.81 -9.85
N SER A 188 15.63 9.90 -9.17
CA SER A 188 15.02 10.10 -7.86
C SER A 188 14.73 8.77 -7.17
N TRP A 189 14.31 8.81 -5.91
CA TRP A 189 13.81 7.64 -5.19
C TRP A 189 12.55 7.05 -5.85
N ASN A 190 11.59 7.90 -6.23
CA ASN A 190 10.37 7.42 -6.89
C ASN A 190 10.64 6.80 -8.25
N ASP A 191 11.63 7.29 -9.00
CA ASP A 191 12.08 6.68 -10.24
C ASP A 191 12.59 5.24 -10.00
N PHE A 192 13.40 5.05 -8.93
CA PHE A 192 13.81 3.71 -8.49
C PHE A 192 12.62 2.86 -7.99
N PHE A 193 11.71 3.43 -7.21
CA PHE A 193 10.57 2.71 -6.65
C PHE A 193 9.61 2.22 -7.74
N THR A 194 9.38 3.03 -8.76
CA THR A 194 8.52 2.74 -9.91
C THR A 194 9.29 2.16 -11.12
N ARG A 195 10.44 1.55 -10.88
CA ARG A 195 11.34 0.96 -11.89
C ARG A 195 10.62 -0.01 -12.82
N HIS A 196 11.10 -0.16 -14.04
CA HIS A 196 10.57 -1.09 -15.03
C HIS A 196 11.37 -2.39 -15.09
N PHE A 197 10.69 -3.51 -15.34
CA PHE A 197 11.37 -4.75 -15.68
C PHE A 197 12.14 -4.63 -17.00
N ALA A 198 13.30 -5.28 -17.08
CA ALA A 198 14.00 -5.47 -18.33
C ALA A 198 13.16 -6.33 -19.29
N GLU A 199 13.35 -6.12 -20.59
CA GLU A 199 12.60 -6.82 -21.63
C GLU A 199 12.62 -8.34 -21.44
N GLY A 200 11.48 -9.00 -21.61
CA GLY A 200 11.32 -10.46 -21.50
C GLY A 200 11.27 -11.01 -20.07
N ARG A 201 11.45 -10.18 -19.03
CA ARG A 201 11.48 -10.66 -17.63
C ARG A 201 10.10 -11.06 -17.06
N ARG A 202 9.03 -10.50 -17.58
CA ARG A 202 7.64 -10.78 -17.14
C ARG A 202 6.75 -11.03 -18.35
N PRO A 203 6.90 -12.20 -19.03
CA PRO A 203 6.03 -12.51 -20.17
C PRO A 203 4.58 -12.67 -19.73
N VAL A 204 3.66 -12.24 -20.59
CA VAL A 204 2.22 -12.36 -20.37
C VAL A 204 1.78 -13.82 -20.46
N ALA A 205 1.06 -14.31 -19.46
CA ALA A 205 0.50 -15.66 -19.48
C ALA A 205 -0.61 -15.79 -20.51
N GLY A 206 -0.52 -16.84 -21.36
CA GLY A 206 -1.53 -17.11 -22.38
C GLY A 206 -1.84 -15.90 -23.28
N PRO A 207 -0.84 -15.28 -23.96
CA PRO A 207 -1.09 -14.04 -24.70
C PRO A 207 -2.12 -14.19 -25.79
N ALA A 208 -2.29 -15.37 -26.37
CA ALA A 208 -3.29 -15.70 -27.40
C ALA A 208 -4.53 -16.44 -26.85
N ASP A 209 -4.59 -16.72 -25.55
CA ASP A 209 -5.73 -17.38 -24.90
C ASP A 209 -6.48 -16.35 -24.06
N ASP A 210 -7.61 -15.88 -24.55
CA ASP A 210 -8.46 -14.86 -23.92
C ASP A 210 -9.19 -15.34 -22.66
N ARG A 211 -9.17 -16.66 -22.39
CA ARG A 211 -9.66 -17.25 -21.13
C ARG A 211 -8.66 -17.13 -20.00
N VAL A 212 -7.38 -16.99 -20.29
CA VAL A 212 -6.35 -16.83 -19.28
C VAL A 212 -6.35 -15.40 -18.77
N ILE A 213 -6.61 -15.26 -17.48
CA ILE A 213 -6.59 -13.99 -16.74
C ILE A 213 -5.21 -13.85 -16.09
N ALA A 214 -4.53 -12.74 -16.37
CA ALA A 214 -3.19 -12.47 -15.88
C ALA A 214 -3.20 -11.78 -14.51
N SER A 215 -2.12 -11.95 -13.71
CA SER A 215 -1.91 -11.21 -12.46
C SER A 215 -1.65 -9.73 -12.76
N VAL A 216 -2.34 -8.87 -12.03
CA VAL A 216 -2.28 -7.40 -12.18
C VAL A 216 -0.98 -6.82 -11.62
N CYS A 217 -0.50 -7.38 -10.50
CA CYS A 217 0.66 -6.89 -9.76
C CYS A 217 1.66 -8.02 -9.42
N GLU A 218 2.83 -7.63 -8.94
CA GLU A 218 3.77 -8.52 -8.25
C GLU A 218 3.37 -8.58 -6.77
N SER A 219 2.50 -9.52 -6.40
CA SER A 219 1.75 -9.50 -5.15
C SER A 219 1.61 -10.87 -4.49
N THR A 220 1.53 -10.89 -3.17
CA THR A 220 1.30 -12.11 -2.38
C THR A 220 -0.19 -12.34 -2.19
N PRO A 221 -0.73 -13.52 -2.56
CA PRO A 221 -2.15 -13.84 -2.36
C PRO A 221 -2.57 -13.67 -0.89
N TYR A 222 -3.62 -12.88 -0.65
CA TYR A 222 -4.14 -12.61 0.68
C TYR A 222 -5.48 -13.29 0.92
N LYS A 223 -6.46 -13.06 0.05
CA LYS A 223 -7.82 -13.57 0.22
C LYS A 223 -8.49 -13.86 -1.11
N LEU A 224 -9.31 -14.91 -1.12
CA LEU A 224 -10.22 -15.25 -2.19
C LEU A 224 -11.62 -15.43 -1.60
N SER A 225 -12.59 -14.64 -2.05
CA SER A 225 -13.97 -14.69 -1.58
C SER A 225 -14.92 -14.86 -2.75
N THR A 226 -15.81 -15.84 -2.66
CA THR A 226 -16.85 -16.14 -3.66
C THR A 226 -18.23 -15.81 -3.11
N GLY A 227 -19.20 -15.59 -3.98
CA GLY A 227 -20.56 -15.26 -3.59
C GLY A 227 -20.67 -13.92 -2.86
N VAL A 228 -19.81 -12.93 -3.24
CA VAL A 228 -19.75 -11.62 -2.59
C VAL A 228 -21.05 -10.85 -2.73
N ARG A 229 -21.43 -10.12 -1.69
CA ARG A 229 -22.69 -9.39 -1.60
C ARG A 229 -22.54 -7.94 -2.01
N ARG A 230 -23.65 -7.31 -2.44
CA ARG A 230 -23.71 -5.87 -2.65
C ARG A 230 -23.30 -5.12 -1.39
N ARG A 231 -23.89 -5.48 -0.24
CA ARG A 231 -23.55 -5.02 1.11
C ARG A 231 -23.41 -6.22 2.03
N ASP A 232 -22.43 -6.20 2.91
CA ASP A 232 -22.22 -7.21 3.93
C ASP A 232 -21.88 -6.55 5.26
N GLU A 233 -21.75 -7.34 6.32
CA GLU A 233 -21.38 -6.84 7.64
C GLU A 233 -19.92 -6.35 7.62
N PHE A 234 -19.67 -5.14 8.16
CA PHE A 234 -18.35 -4.58 8.31
C PHE A 234 -17.74 -4.98 9.65
N TRP A 235 -16.41 -4.97 9.71
CA TRP A 235 -15.62 -5.03 10.94
C TRP A 235 -15.64 -6.34 11.71
N VAL A 236 -16.03 -7.43 11.09
CA VAL A 236 -15.96 -8.76 11.70
C VAL A 236 -14.65 -9.44 11.33
N LYS A 237 -14.03 -10.14 12.23
CA LYS A 237 -12.85 -10.96 11.97
C LYS A 237 -13.11 -11.91 10.80
N GLY A 238 -12.30 -11.82 9.73
CA GLY A 238 -12.57 -12.53 8.48
C GLY A 238 -13.43 -11.76 7.47
N GLN A 239 -13.52 -10.47 7.63
CA GLN A 239 -14.38 -9.49 6.94
C GLN A 239 -14.82 -9.88 5.55
N PRO A 240 -16.15 -9.95 5.30
CA PRO A 240 -16.68 -10.06 3.97
C PRO A 240 -16.46 -8.76 3.19
N TYR A 241 -16.52 -8.83 1.86
CA TYR A 241 -16.48 -7.65 1.01
C TYR A 241 -17.90 -7.10 0.78
N SER A 242 -18.06 -5.78 0.96
CA SER A 242 -19.22 -5.02 0.50
C SER A 242 -18.88 -4.39 -0.85
N LEU A 243 -19.41 -4.95 -1.94
CA LEU A 243 -19.07 -4.50 -3.29
C LEU A 243 -19.38 -3.03 -3.52
N GLU A 244 -20.47 -2.53 -2.93
CA GLU A 244 -20.87 -1.14 -3.06
C GLU A 244 -19.81 -0.18 -2.54
N ASP A 245 -19.19 -0.48 -1.39
CA ASP A 245 -18.12 0.33 -0.81
C ASP A 245 -16.78 0.08 -1.50
N LEU A 246 -16.46 -1.18 -1.82
CA LEU A 246 -15.24 -1.56 -2.54
C LEU A 246 -15.13 -0.82 -3.87
N LEU A 247 -16.22 -0.76 -4.63
CA LEU A 247 -16.33 -0.12 -5.94
C LEU A 247 -16.82 1.33 -5.87
N ALA A 248 -16.80 1.96 -4.67
CA ALA A 248 -17.15 3.37 -4.47
C ALA A 248 -18.54 3.75 -5.02
N HIS A 249 -19.55 2.92 -4.78
CA HIS A 249 -20.95 3.10 -5.25
C HIS A 249 -21.06 3.20 -6.78
N ASP A 250 -20.15 2.56 -7.51
CA ASP A 250 -20.21 2.55 -8.97
C ASP A 250 -21.55 2.02 -9.51
N ALA A 251 -21.98 2.55 -10.64
CA ALA A 251 -23.27 2.22 -11.25
C ALA A 251 -23.39 0.73 -11.63
N ASP A 252 -22.27 0.08 -11.95
CA ASP A 252 -22.22 -1.32 -12.38
C ASP A 252 -21.96 -2.32 -11.22
N VAL A 253 -22.08 -1.92 -9.96
CA VAL A 253 -21.89 -2.80 -8.78
C VAL A 253 -22.71 -4.08 -8.90
N ASP A 254 -23.94 -4.00 -9.41
CA ASP A 254 -24.86 -5.14 -9.53
C ASP A 254 -24.35 -6.25 -10.45
N GLU A 255 -23.49 -5.94 -11.43
CA GLU A 255 -22.83 -6.92 -12.30
C GLU A 255 -21.95 -7.91 -11.52
N PHE A 256 -21.43 -7.50 -10.36
CA PHE A 256 -20.50 -8.27 -9.54
C PHE A 256 -21.15 -9.00 -8.36
N VAL A 257 -22.43 -8.76 -8.08
CA VAL A 257 -23.14 -9.40 -6.96
C VAL A 257 -23.19 -10.90 -7.15
N GLY A 258 -22.74 -11.67 -6.15
CA GLY A 258 -22.60 -13.12 -6.23
C GLY A 258 -21.29 -13.59 -6.85
N GLY A 259 -20.47 -12.68 -7.33
CA GLY A 259 -19.19 -12.94 -7.97
C GLY A 259 -18.04 -13.27 -7.02
N THR A 260 -16.81 -13.02 -7.48
CA THR A 260 -15.58 -13.38 -6.77
C THR A 260 -14.69 -12.14 -6.60
N VAL A 261 -14.12 -11.96 -5.39
CA VAL A 261 -13.05 -11.00 -5.13
C VAL A 261 -11.78 -11.76 -4.80
N TYR A 262 -10.72 -11.51 -5.57
CA TYR A 262 -9.35 -11.90 -5.28
C TYR A 262 -8.62 -10.69 -4.72
N GLN A 263 -7.94 -10.83 -3.58
CA GLN A 263 -7.11 -9.77 -2.99
C GLN A 263 -5.69 -10.28 -2.76
N ALA A 264 -4.69 -9.42 -3.07
CA ALA A 264 -3.28 -9.72 -2.87
C ALA A 264 -2.51 -8.48 -2.40
N PHE A 265 -1.43 -8.71 -1.65
CA PHE A 265 -0.63 -7.69 -0.95
C PHE A 265 0.69 -7.45 -1.66
N LEU A 266 1.09 -6.18 -1.78
CA LEU A 266 2.39 -5.75 -2.29
C LEU A 266 3.25 -5.21 -1.13
N SER A 267 4.41 -5.84 -0.91
CA SER A 267 5.43 -5.32 0.01
C SER A 267 6.16 -4.13 -0.61
N ALA A 268 6.75 -3.26 0.22
CA ALA A 268 7.52 -2.09 -0.21
C ALA A 268 8.71 -2.43 -1.17
N THR A 269 9.23 -3.65 -1.13
CA THR A 269 10.30 -4.12 -2.02
C THR A 269 9.83 -4.64 -3.36
N ASN A 270 8.52 -4.91 -3.51
CA ASN A 270 7.96 -5.44 -4.74
C ASN A 270 7.98 -4.42 -5.89
N TYR A 271 7.61 -4.89 -7.07
CA TYR A 271 7.30 -4.07 -8.22
C TYR A 271 5.92 -3.45 -8.05
N HIS A 272 5.79 -2.13 -8.26
CA HIS A 272 4.57 -1.38 -7.92
C HIS A 272 3.77 -0.86 -9.12
N ARG A 273 4.12 -1.29 -10.36
CA ARG A 273 3.29 -1.00 -11.54
C ARG A 273 2.21 -2.05 -11.73
N TRP A 274 1.06 -1.63 -12.24
CA TRP A 274 -0.13 -2.46 -12.47
C TRP A 274 -0.32 -2.74 -13.94
N HIS A 275 -0.84 -3.92 -14.26
CA HIS A 275 -1.04 -4.34 -15.65
C HIS A 275 -2.42 -4.94 -15.87
N SER A 276 -2.96 -4.77 -17.09
CA SER A 276 -4.28 -5.27 -17.42
C SER A 276 -4.31 -6.81 -17.32
N PRO A 277 -5.29 -7.38 -16.58
CA PRO A 277 -5.43 -8.84 -16.47
C PRO A 277 -5.99 -9.48 -17.76
N VAL A 278 -6.64 -8.70 -18.62
CA VAL A 278 -7.33 -9.14 -19.82
C VAL A 278 -7.13 -8.12 -20.95
N SER A 279 -7.33 -8.52 -22.21
CA SER A 279 -7.60 -7.56 -23.28
C SER A 279 -9.04 -7.10 -23.19
N GLY A 280 -9.29 -5.80 -23.43
CA GLY A 280 -10.63 -5.24 -23.31
C GLY A 280 -10.66 -3.72 -23.36
N THR A 281 -11.84 -3.16 -23.30
CA THR A 281 -12.04 -1.70 -23.38
C THR A 281 -12.27 -1.11 -22.00
N VAL A 282 -11.56 -0.06 -21.66
CA VAL A 282 -11.76 0.68 -20.40
C VAL A 282 -13.17 1.27 -20.39
N ARG A 283 -14.00 0.84 -19.44
CA ARG A 283 -15.32 1.42 -19.21
C ARG A 283 -15.23 2.68 -18.35
N ARG A 284 -14.48 2.60 -17.26
CA ARG A 284 -14.18 3.71 -16.35
C ARG A 284 -12.84 3.51 -15.67
N ALA A 285 -12.15 4.61 -15.39
CA ALA A 285 -10.95 4.64 -14.54
C ALA A 285 -10.97 5.93 -13.73
N PHE A 286 -10.83 5.81 -12.40
CA PHE A 286 -10.82 6.96 -11.49
C PHE A 286 -10.13 6.61 -10.17
N VAL A 287 -9.73 7.65 -9.43
CA VAL A 287 -9.21 7.50 -8.07
C VAL A 287 -10.28 7.94 -7.08
N GLN A 288 -10.68 7.02 -6.21
CA GLN A 288 -11.58 7.28 -5.09
C GLN A 288 -10.77 7.79 -3.90
N PRO A 289 -10.99 9.04 -3.44
CA PRO A 289 -10.42 9.52 -2.20
C PRO A 289 -10.90 8.69 -1.01
N GLY A 290 -10.01 8.47 -0.04
CA GLY A 290 -10.29 7.70 1.16
C GLY A 290 -9.36 8.05 2.31
N THR A 291 -9.19 7.12 3.24
CA THR A 291 -8.25 7.26 4.36
C THR A 291 -6.83 6.86 3.98
N TYR A 292 -5.85 7.30 4.77
CA TYR A 292 -4.43 6.95 4.60
C TYR A 292 -3.92 6.03 5.71
N PHE A 293 -4.00 6.45 6.97
CA PHE A 293 -3.45 5.72 8.13
C PHE A 293 -4.55 5.12 9.02
N SER A 294 -5.67 4.76 8.44
CA SER A 294 -6.78 4.14 9.15
C SER A 294 -6.63 2.62 9.17
N GLU A 295 -6.89 2.00 10.32
CA GLU A 295 -6.95 0.56 10.50
C GLU A 295 -8.31 0.11 11.00
N ALA A 296 -8.59 -1.21 10.94
CA ALA A 296 -9.76 -1.78 11.58
C ALA A 296 -9.68 -1.64 13.10
N ASP A 297 -10.85 -1.53 13.77
CA ASP A 297 -10.92 -1.43 15.23
C ASP A 297 -10.41 -2.71 15.90
N THR A 298 -9.52 -2.54 16.88
CA THR A 298 -8.94 -3.65 17.63
C THR A 298 -9.75 -4.08 18.84
N GLU A 299 -10.76 -3.30 19.26
CA GLU A 299 -11.55 -3.53 20.48
C GLU A 299 -10.71 -3.88 21.72
N GLY A 300 -9.55 -3.24 21.90
CA GLY A 300 -8.66 -3.48 23.03
C GLY A 300 -7.94 -4.84 23.05
N LYS A 301 -8.02 -5.60 21.97
CA LYS A 301 -7.20 -6.78 21.73
C LYS A 301 -5.84 -6.35 21.19
N LYS A 302 -4.81 -7.20 21.36
CA LYS A 302 -3.48 -7.02 20.76
C LYS A 302 -3.63 -6.45 19.34
N SER A 303 -2.84 -5.43 19.02
CA SER A 303 -2.88 -4.71 17.74
C SER A 303 -3.28 -5.62 16.58
N ILE A 304 -4.29 -5.20 15.81
CA ILE A 304 -4.55 -5.84 14.52
C ILE A 304 -3.33 -5.50 13.65
N GLU A 305 -2.62 -6.52 13.25
CA GLU A 305 -1.54 -6.31 12.29
C GLU A 305 -2.15 -5.80 10.98
N PRO A 306 -1.52 -4.84 10.30
CA PRO A 306 -2.00 -4.33 9.01
C PRO A 306 -2.42 -5.40 7.99
N PRO A 307 -1.80 -6.61 7.92
CA PRO A 307 -2.35 -7.70 7.11
C PRO A 307 -3.78 -8.10 7.47
N GLU A 308 -4.18 -7.98 8.73
CA GLU A 308 -5.56 -8.30 9.15
C GLU A 308 -6.56 -7.18 8.78
N SER A 309 -6.09 -5.96 8.54
CA SER A 309 -6.89 -4.81 8.13
C SER A 309 -7.11 -4.69 6.62
N GLN A 310 -6.50 -5.52 5.78
CA GLN A 310 -6.55 -5.34 4.32
C GLN A 310 -7.97 -5.36 3.75
N GLY A 311 -8.85 -6.18 4.27
CA GLY A 311 -10.27 -6.17 3.89
C GLY A 311 -10.95 -4.84 4.21
N TYR A 312 -10.67 -4.25 5.37
CA TYR A 312 -11.12 -2.91 5.76
C TYR A 312 -10.54 -1.83 4.83
N LEU A 313 -9.22 -1.86 4.60
CA LEU A 313 -8.52 -0.88 3.78
C LEU A 313 -9.05 -0.84 2.35
N ALA A 314 -9.39 -2.00 1.78
CA ALA A 314 -9.97 -2.08 0.44
C ALA A 314 -11.27 -1.26 0.28
N HIS A 315 -12.02 -1.04 1.39
CA HIS A 315 -13.25 -0.25 1.38
C HIS A 315 -13.04 1.22 1.77
N MET A 316 -12.04 1.52 2.58
CA MET A 316 -11.87 2.83 3.24
C MET A 316 -10.71 3.65 2.72
N ALA A 317 -9.63 3.01 2.26
CA ALA A 317 -8.44 3.71 1.82
C ALA A 317 -8.60 4.34 0.43
N THR A 318 -7.75 5.31 0.15
CA THR A 318 -7.61 5.89 -1.21
C THR A 318 -7.24 4.78 -2.18
N ARG A 319 -7.94 4.70 -3.32
CA ARG A 319 -7.75 3.62 -4.29
C ARG A 319 -8.08 4.03 -5.72
N ALA A 320 -7.36 3.49 -6.69
CA ALA A 320 -7.76 3.56 -8.08
C ALA A 320 -8.73 2.41 -8.40
N ILE A 321 -9.77 2.70 -9.18
CA ILE A 321 -10.77 1.73 -9.63
C ILE A 321 -10.81 1.80 -11.16
N ILE A 322 -10.54 0.66 -11.80
CA ILE A 322 -10.53 0.53 -13.26
C ILE A 322 -11.50 -0.59 -13.65
N LEU A 323 -12.55 -0.25 -14.39
CA LEU A 323 -13.50 -1.21 -14.92
C LEU A 323 -13.19 -1.44 -16.39
N ILE A 324 -13.07 -2.72 -16.77
CA ILE A 324 -12.68 -3.14 -18.12
C ILE A 324 -13.75 -4.09 -18.67
N ASP A 325 -14.31 -3.77 -19.83
CA ASP A 325 -15.11 -4.69 -20.63
C ASP A 325 -14.15 -5.62 -21.37
N ALA A 326 -13.99 -6.84 -20.90
CA ALA A 326 -13.11 -7.82 -21.51
C ALA A 326 -13.59 -8.20 -22.91
N ASP A 327 -12.66 -8.41 -23.85
CA ASP A 327 -12.97 -8.88 -25.20
C ASP A 327 -13.63 -10.26 -25.19
N ASN A 328 -13.28 -11.09 -24.22
CA ASN A 328 -13.94 -12.37 -24.00
C ASN A 328 -15.29 -12.14 -23.27
N PRO A 329 -16.43 -12.39 -23.93
CA PRO A 329 -17.74 -12.16 -23.34
C PRO A 329 -18.06 -13.06 -22.14
N ALA A 330 -17.38 -14.21 -22.00
CA ALA A 330 -17.52 -15.07 -20.84
C ALA A 330 -16.93 -14.42 -19.57
N ILE A 331 -15.94 -13.57 -19.69
CA ILE A 331 -15.41 -12.74 -18.60
C ILE A 331 -16.34 -11.53 -18.41
N GLY A 332 -16.64 -10.80 -19.50
CA GLY A 332 -17.44 -9.58 -19.50
C GLY A 332 -16.78 -8.49 -18.66
N LEU A 333 -17.54 -7.82 -17.79
CA LEU A 333 -17.01 -6.75 -16.95
C LEU A 333 -16.12 -7.29 -15.85
N ILE A 334 -14.91 -6.73 -15.71
CA ILE A 334 -13.97 -6.98 -14.61
C ILE A 334 -13.60 -5.66 -13.94
N ALA A 335 -13.44 -5.65 -12.62
CA ALA A 335 -12.94 -4.47 -11.92
C ALA A 335 -11.58 -4.76 -11.28
N VAL A 336 -10.65 -3.83 -11.45
CA VAL A 336 -9.34 -3.81 -10.82
C VAL A 336 -9.32 -2.66 -9.82
N VAL A 337 -9.08 -2.98 -8.55
CA VAL A 337 -9.07 -2.02 -7.45
C VAL A 337 -7.67 -2.01 -6.83
N LEU A 338 -6.98 -0.89 -7.00
CA LEU A 338 -5.59 -0.69 -6.58
C LEU A 338 -5.60 0.20 -5.35
N VAL A 339 -5.35 -0.38 -4.17
CA VAL A 339 -5.57 0.25 -2.88
C VAL A 339 -4.25 0.73 -2.31
N GLY A 340 -4.16 2.04 -2.08
CA GLY A 340 -3.05 2.64 -1.35
C GLY A 340 -3.17 2.31 0.14
N MET A 341 -2.10 1.81 0.75
CA MET A 341 -2.04 1.55 2.18
C MET A 341 -1.08 2.54 2.84
N ASN A 342 -1.50 3.10 3.97
CA ASN A 342 -0.69 4.00 4.80
C ASN A 342 -0.07 5.17 4.01
N GLU A 343 1.19 5.04 3.62
CA GLU A 343 2.01 6.10 3.03
C GLU A 343 1.78 6.32 1.53
N VAL A 344 0.99 5.47 0.87
CA VAL A 344 0.75 5.64 -0.56
C VAL A 344 -0.03 6.94 -0.79
N SER A 345 0.70 7.97 -1.21
CA SER A 345 0.15 9.29 -1.50
C SER A 345 -0.60 9.32 -2.83
N SER A 346 -0.19 8.47 -3.77
CA SER A 346 -0.68 8.47 -5.13
C SER A 346 -0.95 7.07 -5.66
N CYS A 347 -2.20 6.83 -6.07
CA CYS A 347 -2.56 5.77 -7.01
C CYS A 347 -2.58 6.42 -8.39
N VAL A 348 -1.50 6.27 -9.16
CA VAL A 348 -1.34 6.96 -10.44
C VAL A 348 -1.87 6.09 -11.56
N VAL A 349 -3.03 6.46 -12.11
CA VAL A 349 -3.57 5.82 -13.32
C VAL A 349 -2.84 6.40 -14.53
N ASP A 350 -2.36 5.53 -15.42
CA ASP A 350 -1.66 6.00 -16.62
C ASP A 350 -2.60 6.85 -17.49
N PRO A 351 -2.12 7.98 -18.08
CA PRO A 351 -2.95 8.89 -18.86
C PRO A 351 -3.67 8.27 -20.06
N HIS A 352 -3.20 7.16 -20.62
CA HIS A 352 -3.89 6.47 -21.71
C HIS A 352 -5.07 5.62 -21.22
N VAL A 353 -5.12 5.26 -19.94
CA VAL A 353 -6.21 4.44 -19.36
C VAL A 353 -7.46 5.30 -19.17
N THR A 354 -8.15 5.58 -20.24
CA THR A 354 -9.34 6.43 -20.30
C THR A 354 -10.53 5.67 -20.86
N PRO A 355 -11.77 6.06 -20.54
CA PRO A 355 -12.96 5.42 -21.08
C PRO A 355 -12.93 5.33 -22.61
N GLY A 356 -13.17 4.13 -23.14
CA GLY A 356 -13.12 3.84 -24.59
C GLY A 356 -11.75 3.42 -25.12
N HIS A 357 -10.67 3.55 -24.34
CA HIS A 357 -9.36 3.02 -24.74
C HIS A 357 -9.36 1.48 -24.67
N HIS A 358 -8.86 0.82 -25.72
CA HIS A 358 -8.68 -0.63 -25.74
C HIS A 358 -7.31 -0.99 -25.19
N LEU A 359 -7.29 -1.87 -24.20
CA LEU A 359 -6.10 -2.40 -23.54
C LEU A 359 -5.77 -3.79 -24.06
N GLU A 360 -4.50 -4.05 -24.28
CA GLU A 360 -4.00 -5.41 -24.44
C GLU A 360 -3.75 -6.06 -23.07
N LYS A 361 -3.95 -7.38 -22.98
CA LYS A 361 -3.60 -8.14 -21.78
C LYS A 361 -2.14 -7.96 -21.40
N GLY A 362 -1.87 -7.54 -20.17
CA GLY A 362 -0.53 -7.23 -19.67
C GLY A 362 -0.06 -5.80 -19.98
N GLU A 363 -0.84 -4.96 -20.64
CA GLU A 363 -0.55 -3.54 -20.81
C GLU A 363 -0.55 -2.82 -19.45
N GLU A 364 0.29 -1.81 -19.30
CA GLU A 364 0.41 -1.07 -18.05
C GLU A 364 -0.84 -0.22 -17.79
N LEU A 365 -1.34 -0.24 -16.57
CA LEU A 365 -2.50 0.52 -16.10
C LEU A 365 -2.10 1.74 -15.27
N GLY A 366 -0.91 1.72 -14.69
CA GLY A 366 -0.44 2.74 -13.76
C GLY A 366 0.47 2.16 -12.68
N TYR A 367 0.61 2.89 -11.59
CA TYR A 367 1.54 2.51 -10.51
C TYR A 367 1.17 3.16 -9.16
N PHE A 368 1.74 2.61 -8.09
CA PHE A 368 1.74 3.23 -6.77
C PHE A 368 3.01 4.06 -6.54
N GLN A 369 2.88 5.19 -5.87
CA GLN A 369 3.96 6.01 -5.30
C GLN A 369 3.61 6.37 -3.86
N TYR A 370 4.43 6.23 -2.95
CA TYR A 370 5.40 5.27 -2.45
C TYR A 370 4.76 4.54 -1.25
N GLY A 371 5.13 3.28 -0.95
CA GLY A 371 4.72 2.56 0.27
C GLY A 371 4.10 1.19 0.00
N GLY A 372 3.47 0.60 1.02
CA GLY A 372 2.73 -0.65 0.91
C GLY A 372 1.39 -0.48 0.18
N SER A 373 0.91 -1.54 -0.44
CA SER A 373 -0.33 -1.52 -1.19
C SER A 373 -1.00 -2.89 -1.27
N THR A 374 -2.27 -2.90 -1.64
CA THR A 374 -3.01 -4.13 -1.92
C THR A 374 -3.85 -3.95 -3.17
N GLU A 375 -4.10 -5.04 -3.86
CA GLU A 375 -4.96 -5.06 -5.04
C GLU A 375 -6.17 -5.95 -4.82
N CYS A 376 -7.31 -5.60 -5.43
CA CYS A 376 -8.43 -6.51 -5.59
C CYS A 376 -8.78 -6.65 -7.06
N VAL A 377 -9.02 -7.90 -7.50
CA VAL A 377 -9.62 -8.18 -8.80
C VAL A 377 -11.01 -8.74 -8.55
N VAL A 378 -12.02 -8.10 -9.13
CA VAL A 378 -13.44 -8.41 -8.92
C VAL A 378 -14.04 -8.98 -10.19
N PHE A 379 -14.60 -10.17 -10.08
CA PHE A 379 -15.20 -10.91 -11.17
C PHE A 379 -16.71 -11.04 -11.00
N ARG A 380 -17.44 -11.03 -12.08
CA ARG A 380 -18.85 -11.37 -12.13
C ARG A 380 -19.09 -12.80 -11.64
N PRO A 381 -20.34 -13.18 -11.28
CA PRO A 381 -20.71 -14.57 -10.99
C PRO A 381 -20.32 -15.52 -12.13
N ASP A 382 -19.93 -16.73 -11.79
CA ASP A 382 -19.70 -17.86 -12.70
C ASP A 382 -18.62 -17.65 -13.78
N VAL A 383 -17.78 -16.61 -13.64
CA VAL A 383 -16.68 -16.34 -14.61
C VAL A 383 -15.52 -17.30 -14.42
N ILE A 384 -15.18 -17.65 -13.20
CA ILE A 384 -13.93 -18.38 -12.89
C ILE A 384 -14.14 -19.90 -12.96
N GLU A 385 -13.48 -20.57 -13.92
CA GLU A 385 -13.37 -22.01 -13.98
C GLU A 385 -12.35 -22.56 -12.98
N SER A 386 -11.18 -21.90 -12.89
CA SER A 386 -10.12 -22.29 -11.96
C SER A 386 -9.22 -21.11 -11.57
N ILE A 387 -8.68 -21.19 -10.36
CA ILE A 387 -7.63 -20.28 -9.85
C ILE A 387 -6.29 -21.01 -9.95
N ALA A 388 -5.27 -20.32 -10.43
CA ALA A 388 -3.92 -20.87 -10.49
C ALA A 388 -3.40 -21.22 -9.08
N LEU A 389 -2.70 -22.33 -8.92
CA LEU A 389 -2.27 -22.83 -7.61
C LEU A 389 -1.43 -21.80 -6.82
N GLN A 390 -0.59 -21.02 -7.50
CA GLN A 390 0.21 -19.97 -6.90
C GLN A 390 -0.64 -18.78 -6.41
N ALA A 391 -1.84 -18.58 -6.96
CA ALA A 391 -2.77 -17.52 -6.58
C ALA A 391 -3.67 -17.92 -5.40
N VAL A 392 -3.63 -19.17 -4.94
CA VAL A 392 -4.44 -19.60 -3.79
C VAL A 392 -3.83 -19.08 -2.50
N PRO A 393 -4.57 -18.28 -1.72
CA PRO A 393 -4.12 -17.77 -0.43
C PRO A 393 -3.79 -18.92 0.53
N ARG A 394 -2.60 -18.88 1.14
CA ARG A 394 -2.12 -19.87 2.11
C ARG A 394 -1.01 -19.30 2.97
N PRO A 395 -0.79 -19.83 4.20
CA PRO A 395 0.38 -19.48 4.99
C PRO A 395 1.67 -19.74 4.23
N GLY A 396 2.60 -18.77 4.23
CA GLY A 396 3.86 -18.88 3.51
C GLY A 396 3.74 -18.74 1.99
N ALA A 397 2.63 -18.18 1.48
CA ALA A 397 2.53 -17.80 0.08
C ALA A 397 3.65 -16.81 -0.28
N VAL A 398 4.20 -16.97 -1.48
CA VAL A 398 5.22 -16.08 -2.03
C VAL A 398 4.59 -15.14 -3.07
N PRO A 399 5.20 -13.99 -3.35
CA PRO A 399 4.70 -13.09 -4.38
C PRO A 399 4.55 -13.78 -5.73
N MET A 400 3.40 -13.62 -6.35
CA MET A 400 3.17 -13.99 -7.74
C MET A 400 3.88 -12.98 -8.64
N LYS A 401 4.42 -13.47 -9.74
CA LYS A 401 4.97 -12.58 -10.77
C LYS A 401 3.83 -11.86 -11.48
N VAL A 402 3.96 -10.56 -11.66
CA VAL A 402 3.03 -9.78 -12.48
C VAL A 402 2.91 -10.38 -13.90
N ARG A 403 1.75 -10.28 -14.53
CA ARG A 403 1.42 -10.87 -15.83
C ARG A 403 1.42 -12.42 -15.86
N SER A 404 1.70 -13.10 -14.72
CA SER A 404 1.59 -14.56 -14.65
C SER A 404 0.12 -15.02 -14.59
N HIS A 405 -0.13 -16.30 -14.76
CA HIS A 405 -1.46 -16.88 -14.73
C HIS A 405 -2.11 -16.74 -13.35
N LEU A 406 -3.17 -15.95 -13.26
CA LEU A 406 -4.01 -15.76 -12.06
C LEU A 406 -5.18 -16.75 -12.05
N ALA A 407 -5.94 -16.78 -13.12
CA ALA A 407 -7.15 -17.58 -13.23
C ALA A 407 -7.46 -17.96 -14.68
N THR A 408 -8.35 -18.93 -14.85
CA THR A 408 -8.91 -19.31 -16.15
C THR A 408 -10.41 -19.10 -16.11
N ALA A 409 -10.95 -18.40 -17.11
CA ALA A 409 -12.39 -18.19 -17.27
C ALA A 409 -13.07 -19.42 -17.84
N VAL A 410 -14.36 -19.57 -17.57
CA VAL A 410 -15.24 -20.55 -18.22
C VAL A 410 -15.25 -20.37 -19.74
N ARG A 411 -15.77 -21.37 -20.46
CA ARG A 411 -15.91 -21.33 -21.91
C ARG A 411 -17.13 -20.56 -22.34
#